data_95a2aede2943ca3fc5bab7ff8933b8c6
#
_entry.id   95a2aede2943ca3fc5bab7ff8933b8c6
#
_cell.length_a   1.000
_cell.length_b   1.000
_cell.length_c   1.000
_cell.angle_alpha   90.00
_cell.angle_beta   90.00
_cell.angle_gamma   90.00
#
_symmetry.space_group_name_H-M   'P 1'
#
loop_
_entity.id
_entity.type
_entity.pdbx_description
1 polymer ?
#
loop_
_entity_poly.entity_id
_entity_poly.type
_entity_poly.pdbx_seq_one_letter_code
_entity_poly.pdbx_strand_id
1 'polypeptide(L)'
;LIVIVGGPAIERNRKPALAPKALPTSAAGRAGFAAHVETLFACRACPNVEGAPITGVVENARVMLVGQAPGPREVVARRPFAFTAGKRLFSWFSEHLGMSEEEFRSRVYIAAVIRCFPGRDPKAGGDRVPDPTEIANCAAHLDREIGLLKPSLIIAVGTLAAKQLVGISELKESVGRIHRVTRAGHTFDVVVLPHPSGRSTWTNKPENRKLLEKSLALIGARIVI
;
A
#
# COMPACT_ATOMS: atom_id res chain seq x y z
N LEU A 1 -50.53 -25.24 26.64
CA LEU A 1 -49.22 -25.88 26.31
C LEU A 1 -48.97 -25.64 24.83
N ILE A 2 -48.03 -24.73 24.49
CA ILE A 2 -47.59 -24.51 23.11
C ILE A 2 -46.19 -25.12 23.02
N VAL A 3 -46.05 -26.14 22.20
CA VAL A 3 -44.76 -26.79 21.88
C VAL A 3 -44.16 -26.06 20.68
N ILE A 4 -43.01 -25.38 20.89
CA ILE A 4 -42.22 -24.77 19.81
C ILE A 4 -41.23 -25.83 19.33
N VAL A 5 -41.38 -26.30 18.10
CA VAL A 5 -40.49 -27.27 17.43
C VAL A 5 -39.39 -26.47 16.77
N GLY A 6 -38.15 -26.65 17.26
CA GLY A 6 -36.95 -26.04 16.68
C GLY A 6 -36.61 -26.63 15.31
N GLY A 7 -36.45 -25.76 14.32
CA GLY A 7 -35.95 -26.13 12.99
C GLY A 7 -34.44 -26.42 13.00
N PRO A 8 -33.91 -27.25 12.07
CA PRO A 8 -32.52 -27.66 12.06
C PRO A 8 -31.59 -26.51 11.68
N ALA A 9 -30.47 -26.37 12.42
CA ALA A 9 -29.39 -25.46 12.13
C ALA A 9 -28.75 -25.81 10.78
N ILE A 10 -28.73 -24.85 9.87
CA ILE A 10 -27.98 -24.95 8.59
C ILE A 10 -26.52 -24.79 8.87
N GLU A 11 -25.81 -25.85 9.02
CA GLU A 11 -24.34 -25.91 9.09
C GLU A 11 -23.76 -25.53 7.73
N ARG A 12 -23.31 -24.31 7.60
CA ARG A 12 -22.62 -23.84 6.39
C ARG A 12 -21.21 -24.41 6.38
N ASN A 13 -21.06 -25.54 5.73
CA ASN A 13 -19.77 -26.16 5.43
C ASN A 13 -18.98 -25.27 4.45
N ARG A 14 -18.24 -24.30 4.97
CA ARG A 14 -17.27 -23.53 4.19
C ARG A 14 -16.01 -24.37 4.08
N LYS A 15 -15.80 -25.03 2.92
CA LYS A 15 -14.47 -25.51 2.55
C LYS A 15 -13.49 -24.36 2.66
N PRO A 16 -12.36 -24.51 3.38
CA PRO A 16 -11.32 -23.50 3.38
C PRO A 16 -10.81 -23.36 1.95
N ALA A 17 -10.85 -22.12 1.42
CA ALA A 17 -10.20 -21.80 0.15
C ALA A 17 -8.72 -22.14 0.29
N LEU A 18 -8.19 -22.97 -0.60
CA LEU A 18 -6.77 -23.30 -0.65
C LEU A 18 -5.98 -21.99 -0.73
N ALA A 19 -5.17 -21.72 0.29
CA ALA A 19 -4.20 -20.64 0.27
C ALA A 19 -3.29 -20.82 -0.95
N PRO A 20 -3.07 -19.78 -1.77
CA PRO A 20 -2.12 -19.86 -2.88
C PRO A 20 -0.72 -20.12 -2.31
N LYS A 21 -0.16 -21.30 -2.63
CA LYS A 21 1.21 -21.67 -2.27
C LYS A 21 2.16 -20.56 -2.67
N ALA A 22 2.86 -19.97 -1.71
CA ALA A 22 3.93 -19.01 -1.99
C ALA A 22 4.96 -19.70 -2.90
N LEU A 23 5.10 -19.23 -4.14
CA LEU A 23 6.17 -19.68 -5.01
C LEU A 23 7.48 -19.15 -4.42
N PRO A 24 8.48 -20.00 -4.13
CA PRO A 24 9.77 -19.53 -3.64
C PRO A 24 10.38 -18.63 -4.72
N THR A 25 10.71 -17.39 -4.37
CA THR A 25 11.53 -16.54 -5.24
C THR A 25 12.86 -17.25 -5.45
N SER A 26 13.22 -17.48 -6.71
CA SER A 26 14.50 -18.12 -7.05
C SER A 26 15.67 -17.32 -6.46
N ALA A 27 16.82 -17.95 -6.24
CA ALA A 27 18.04 -17.25 -5.79
C ALA A 27 18.36 -16.06 -6.73
N ALA A 28 18.14 -16.20 -8.03
CA ALA A 28 18.29 -15.13 -9.02
C ALA A 28 17.28 -13.97 -8.79
N GLY A 29 16.06 -14.26 -8.37
CA GLY A 29 15.06 -13.24 -8.05
C GLY A 29 15.45 -12.41 -6.81
N ARG A 30 15.95 -13.05 -5.77
CA ARG A 30 16.46 -12.38 -4.56
C ARG A 30 17.68 -11.50 -4.87
N ALA A 31 18.65 -12.03 -5.61
CA ALA A 31 19.82 -11.26 -6.03
C ALA A 31 19.41 -10.03 -6.88
N GLY A 32 18.45 -10.20 -7.79
CA GLY A 32 17.93 -9.11 -8.61
C GLY A 32 17.20 -8.04 -7.78
N PHE A 33 16.49 -8.43 -6.71
CA PHE A 33 15.84 -7.49 -5.80
C PHE A 33 16.86 -6.72 -4.96
N ALA A 34 17.86 -7.39 -4.38
CA ALA A 34 18.93 -6.74 -3.61
C ALA A 34 19.68 -5.71 -4.46
N ALA A 35 20.11 -6.08 -5.67
CA ALA A 35 20.77 -5.17 -6.61
C ALA A 35 19.88 -3.97 -7.00
N HIS A 36 18.56 -4.18 -7.13
CA HIS A 36 17.63 -3.09 -7.36
C HIS A 36 17.55 -2.13 -6.18
N VAL A 37 17.48 -2.63 -4.95
CA VAL A 37 17.44 -1.82 -3.73
C VAL A 37 18.70 -0.96 -3.60
N GLU A 38 19.89 -1.50 -3.91
CA GLU A 38 21.15 -0.74 -3.97
C GLU A 38 21.07 0.37 -5.02
N THR A 39 20.61 0.06 -6.23
CA THR A 39 20.41 1.05 -7.30
C THR A 39 19.43 2.16 -6.88
N LEU A 40 18.33 1.79 -6.22
CA LEU A 40 17.36 2.75 -5.70
C LEU A 40 17.98 3.68 -4.67
N PHE A 41 18.71 3.16 -3.68
CA PHE A 41 19.36 4.00 -2.65
C PHE A 41 20.46 4.91 -3.22
N ALA A 42 21.10 4.52 -4.32
CA ALA A 42 22.06 5.32 -5.04
C ALA A 42 21.42 6.39 -5.97
N CYS A 43 20.09 6.33 -6.21
CA CYS A 43 19.41 7.22 -7.14
C CYS A 43 19.52 8.71 -6.72
N ARG A 44 19.83 9.57 -7.69
CA ARG A 44 19.93 11.04 -7.55
C ARG A 44 19.31 11.76 -8.74
N ALA A 45 18.28 11.19 -9.37
CA ALA A 45 17.70 11.69 -10.63
C ALA A 45 16.87 12.98 -10.46
N CYS A 46 16.46 13.33 -9.25
CA CYS A 46 15.60 14.49 -8.97
C CYS A 46 16.36 15.56 -8.18
N PRO A 47 16.61 16.74 -8.77
CA PRO A 47 17.42 17.78 -8.11
C PRO A 47 16.67 18.51 -6.99
N ASN A 48 15.33 18.53 -7.01
CA ASN A 48 14.50 19.33 -6.11
C ASN A 48 13.91 18.52 -4.93
N VAL A 49 14.40 17.29 -4.69
CA VAL A 49 13.96 16.46 -3.57
C VAL A 49 14.98 16.52 -2.43
N GLU A 50 14.51 16.25 -1.24
CA GLU A 50 15.33 16.25 -0.03
C GLU A 50 15.58 14.81 0.47
N GLY A 51 16.80 14.56 0.94
CA GLY A 51 17.20 13.28 1.52
C GLY A 51 17.42 12.16 0.51
N ALA A 52 17.80 11.01 1.02
CA ALA A 52 17.99 9.78 0.23
C ALA A 52 16.66 9.07 -0.01
N PRO A 53 16.58 8.21 -1.04
CA PRO A 53 15.40 7.37 -1.26
C PRO A 53 15.07 6.50 -0.04
N ILE A 54 13.78 6.31 0.22
CA ILE A 54 13.26 5.54 1.35
C ILE A 54 12.28 4.49 0.83
N THR A 55 12.46 3.25 1.25
CA THR A 55 11.56 2.14 0.95
C THR A 55 11.59 1.11 2.07
N GLY A 56 10.60 0.23 2.15
CA GLY A 56 10.71 -1.01 2.92
C GLY A 56 11.64 -1.99 2.23
N VAL A 57 12.11 -3.01 2.95
CA VAL A 57 12.98 -4.06 2.40
C VAL A 57 12.39 -5.41 2.79
N VAL A 58 11.55 -5.98 1.92
CA VAL A 58 10.95 -7.32 2.10
C VAL A 58 11.03 -8.06 0.77
N GLU A 59 12.00 -8.94 0.64
CA GLU A 59 12.38 -9.59 -0.63
C GLU A 59 11.31 -10.51 -1.23
N ASN A 60 10.45 -11.06 -0.40
CA ASN A 60 9.44 -12.06 -0.80
C ASN A 60 8.01 -11.54 -0.64
N ALA A 61 7.83 -10.23 -0.59
CA ALA A 61 6.54 -9.64 -0.37
C ALA A 61 5.55 -9.95 -1.51
N ARG A 62 4.45 -10.60 -1.17
CA ARG A 62 3.31 -10.81 -2.09
C ARG A 62 2.32 -9.66 -2.05
N VAL A 63 2.48 -8.77 -1.10
CA VAL A 63 1.69 -7.56 -0.93
C VAL A 63 2.61 -6.35 -0.94
N MET A 64 2.24 -5.34 -1.71
CA MET A 64 2.90 -4.03 -1.68
C MET A 64 1.94 -2.99 -1.12
N LEU A 65 2.50 -1.98 -0.43
CA LEU A 65 1.81 -0.76 -0.10
C LEU A 65 2.52 0.40 -0.79
N VAL A 66 1.77 1.22 -1.52
CA VAL A 66 2.32 2.36 -2.26
C VAL A 66 1.66 3.65 -1.75
N GLY A 67 2.46 4.51 -1.11
CA GLY A 67 2.07 5.86 -0.70
C GLY A 67 2.39 6.90 -1.75
N GLN A 68 2.27 8.18 -1.39
CA GLN A 68 2.63 9.31 -2.28
C GLN A 68 4.16 9.53 -2.31
N ALA A 69 4.74 9.86 -1.17
CA ALA A 69 6.14 10.21 -0.96
C ALA A 69 6.48 10.12 0.53
N PRO A 70 7.76 9.96 0.91
CA PRO A 70 8.19 10.16 2.29
C PRO A 70 7.99 11.62 2.72
N GLY A 71 7.73 11.84 4.01
CA GLY A 71 7.79 13.14 4.65
C GLY A 71 9.14 13.40 5.35
N PRO A 72 9.36 14.57 5.95
CA PRO A 72 10.66 14.93 6.57
C PRO A 72 11.02 14.04 7.77
N ARG A 73 10.02 13.51 8.47
CA ARG A 73 10.23 12.58 9.60
C ARG A 73 10.65 11.18 9.12
N GLU A 74 10.14 10.74 7.98
CA GLU A 74 10.54 9.50 7.33
C GLU A 74 11.99 9.58 6.83
N VAL A 75 12.45 10.76 6.36
CA VAL A 75 13.86 10.98 5.99
C VAL A 75 14.78 10.73 7.18
N VAL A 76 14.45 11.30 8.34
CA VAL A 76 15.24 11.10 9.58
C VAL A 76 15.20 9.64 10.05
N ALA A 77 14.01 9.03 10.05
CA ALA A 77 13.81 7.66 10.50
C ALA A 77 14.31 6.61 9.50
N ARG A 78 14.61 7.00 8.25
CA ARG A 78 14.94 6.11 7.12
C ARG A 78 13.93 4.96 6.96
N ARG A 79 12.66 5.24 7.22
CA ARG A 79 11.61 4.22 7.25
C ARG A 79 10.29 4.83 6.76
N PRO A 80 9.58 4.20 5.78
CA PRO A 80 8.30 4.70 5.29
C PRO A 80 7.24 4.63 6.40
N PHE A 81 6.32 5.58 6.40
CA PHE A 81 5.23 5.68 7.38
C PHE A 81 5.71 5.59 8.84
N ALA A 82 6.80 6.27 9.19
CA ALA A 82 7.41 6.23 10.51
C ALA A 82 6.77 7.20 11.52
N PHE A 83 5.81 8.03 11.10
CA PHE A 83 5.25 9.10 11.95
C PHE A 83 3.71 9.05 12.02
N THR A 84 3.04 10.20 12.23
CA THR A 84 1.61 10.30 12.54
C THR A 84 0.70 9.59 11.51
N ALA A 85 1.00 9.76 10.22
CA ALA A 85 0.26 9.07 9.17
C ALA A 85 0.41 7.55 9.27
N GLY A 86 1.62 7.07 9.56
CA GLY A 86 1.89 5.66 9.79
C GLY A 86 1.14 5.11 11.00
N LYS A 87 1.18 5.80 12.15
CA LYS A 87 0.44 5.38 13.33
C LYS A 87 -1.04 5.15 13.03
N ARG A 88 -1.67 6.07 12.30
CA ARG A 88 -3.08 5.94 11.92
C ARG A 88 -3.31 4.83 10.89
N LEU A 89 -2.40 4.65 9.94
CA LEU A 89 -2.48 3.57 8.96
C LEU A 89 -2.42 2.20 9.64
N PHE A 90 -1.46 2.01 10.53
CA PHE A 90 -1.29 0.75 11.23
C PHE A 90 -2.38 0.50 12.28
N SER A 91 -3.00 1.56 12.89
CA SER A 91 -4.20 1.35 13.71
C SER A 91 -5.36 0.77 12.89
N TRP A 92 -5.56 1.22 11.65
CA TRP A 92 -6.57 0.61 10.78
C TRP A 92 -6.31 -0.87 10.53
N PHE A 93 -5.06 -1.27 10.28
CA PHE A 93 -4.73 -2.68 10.08
C PHE A 93 -4.84 -3.48 11.37
N SER A 94 -4.45 -2.93 12.51
CA SER A 94 -4.62 -3.59 13.80
C SER A 94 -6.09 -3.78 14.17
N GLU A 95 -6.91 -2.73 14.03
CA GLU A 95 -8.33 -2.75 14.39
C GLU A 95 -9.18 -3.66 13.49
N HIS A 96 -8.88 -3.69 12.18
CA HIS A 96 -9.71 -4.41 11.20
C HIS A 96 -9.15 -5.76 10.78
N LEU A 97 -7.85 -5.99 10.90
CA LEU A 97 -7.18 -7.22 10.45
C LEU A 97 -6.50 -7.99 11.58
N GLY A 98 -6.43 -7.41 12.79
CA GLY A 98 -5.67 -7.99 13.90
C GLY A 98 -4.16 -8.02 13.67
N MET A 99 -3.65 -7.25 12.70
CA MET A 99 -2.25 -7.26 12.29
C MET A 99 -1.48 -6.10 12.92
N SER A 100 -0.45 -6.40 13.69
CA SER A 100 0.43 -5.38 14.27
C SER A 100 1.26 -4.65 13.21
N GLU A 101 1.80 -3.47 13.53
CA GLU A 101 2.72 -2.74 12.65
C GLU A 101 3.93 -3.59 12.28
N GLU A 102 4.49 -4.32 13.24
CA GLU A 102 5.66 -5.16 13.05
C GLU A 102 5.38 -6.31 12.08
N GLU A 103 4.27 -7.03 12.27
CA GLU A 103 3.83 -8.07 11.35
C GLU A 103 3.58 -7.53 9.95
N PHE A 104 2.91 -6.38 9.83
CA PHE A 104 2.69 -5.76 8.53
C PHE A 104 4.00 -5.46 7.82
N ARG A 105 4.95 -4.83 8.52
CA ARG A 105 6.25 -4.46 7.96
C ARG A 105 7.15 -5.65 7.62
N SER A 106 6.98 -6.78 8.27
CA SER A 106 7.75 -8.01 7.96
C SER A 106 7.24 -8.73 6.71
N ARG A 107 6.03 -8.43 6.24
CA ARG A 107 5.36 -9.16 5.14
C ARG A 107 5.03 -8.30 3.93
N VAL A 108 4.92 -6.98 4.12
CA VAL A 108 4.48 -6.05 3.08
C VAL A 108 5.64 -5.15 2.66
N TYR A 109 5.93 -5.13 1.37
CA TYR A 109 6.88 -4.19 0.80
C TYR A 109 6.25 -2.80 0.73
N ILE A 110 6.80 -1.85 1.51
CA ILE A 110 6.26 -0.48 1.59
C ILE A 110 7.05 0.44 0.68
N ALA A 111 6.39 0.98 -0.31
CA ALA A 111 6.91 1.87 -1.33
C ALA A 111 6.12 3.19 -1.39
N ALA A 112 6.47 4.05 -2.32
CA ALA A 112 5.73 5.27 -2.64
C ALA A 112 5.86 5.60 -4.14
N VAL A 113 5.03 6.50 -4.67
CA VAL A 113 5.12 6.97 -6.06
C VAL A 113 6.49 7.60 -6.32
N ILE A 114 6.98 8.45 -5.40
CA ILE A 114 8.40 8.84 -5.38
C ILE A 114 9.04 8.40 -4.07
N ARG A 115 10.34 8.13 -4.10
CA ARG A 115 11.07 7.55 -2.96
C ARG A 115 11.76 8.57 -2.07
N CYS A 116 11.86 9.83 -2.51
CA CYS A 116 12.48 10.92 -1.78
C CYS A 116 11.41 11.89 -1.25
N PHE A 117 11.75 12.67 -0.23
CA PHE A 117 10.88 13.74 0.25
C PHE A 117 10.84 14.88 -0.77
N PRO A 118 9.67 15.28 -1.29
CA PRO A 118 9.59 16.31 -2.33
C PRO A 118 9.87 17.73 -1.81
N GLY A 119 10.05 17.91 -0.50
CA GLY A 119 10.17 19.21 0.13
C GLY A 119 8.82 19.75 0.62
N ARG A 120 8.87 20.95 1.21
CA ARG A 120 7.67 21.62 1.73
C ARG A 120 7.07 22.56 0.69
N ASP A 121 5.74 22.66 0.71
CA ASP A 121 5.02 23.70 -0.04
C ASP A 121 5.08 25.01 0.76
N PRO A 122 5.77 26.04 0.24
CA PRO A 122 5.93 27.31 0.94
C PRO A 122 4.61 28.07 1.13
N LYS A 123 3.60 27.80 0.30
CA LYS A 123 2.29 28.47 0.33
C LYS A 123 1.28 27.71 1.18
N ALA A 124 1.19 26.38 1.01
CA ALA A 124 0.20 25.55 1.71
C ALA A 124 0.68 25.05 3.08
N GLY A 125 1.96 25.24 3.44
CA GLY A 125 2.51 24.89 4.76
C GLY A 125 2.52 23.39 5.07
N GLY A 126 2.52 22.54 4.05
CA GLY A 126 2.59 21.07 4.15
C GLY A 126 3.68 20.51 3.26
N ASP A 127 3.70 19.19 3.11
CA ASP A 127 4.58 18.56 2.15
C ASP A 127 4.08 18.82 0.73
N ARG A 128 4.98 19.16 -0.16
CA ARG A 128 4.68 19.40 -1.58
C ARG A 128 4.21 18.11 -2.25
N VAL A 129 3.27 18.23 -3.17
CA VAL A 129 2.95 17.12 -4.07
C VAL A 129 4.13 16.97 -5.06
N PRO A 130 4.61 15.74 -5.32
CA PRO A 130 5.62 15.51 -6.34
C PRO A 130 5.22 16.08 -7.71
N ASP A 131 6.17 16.67 -8.42
CA ASP A 131 5.92 17.15 -9.76
C ASP A 131 5.92 16.02 -10.80
N PRO A 132 5.40 16.24 -12.02
CA PRO A 132 5.33 15.22 -13.07
C PRO A 132 6.69 14.62 -13.44
N THR A 133 7.77 15.39 -13.40
CA THR A 133 9.13 14.94 -13.73
C THR A 133 9.65 13.99 -12.65
N GLU A 134 9.45 14.31 -11.37
CA GLU A 134 9.82 13.47 -10.23
C GLU A 134 9.06 12.14 -10.27
N ILE A 135 7.76 12.19 -10.61
CA ILE A 135 6.94 10.99 -10.76
C ILE A 135 7.47 10.13 -11.91
N ALA A 136 7.76 10.72 -13.06
CA ALA A 136 8.27 10.01 -14.23
C ALA A 136 9.65 9.37 -13.95
N ASN A 137 10.57 10.11 -13.34
CA ASN A 137 11.90 9.61 -12.97
C ASN A 137 11.83 8.43 -12.00
N CYS A 138 10.85 8.43 -11.09
CA CYS A 138 10.72 7.39 -10.07
C CYS A 138 9.87 6.19 -10.54
N ALA A 139 9.10 6.32 -11.62
CA ALA A 139 8.18 5.28 -12.10
C ALA A 139 8.90 3.97 -12.45
N ALA A 140 10.10 4.05 -13.05
CA ALA A 140 10.90 2.88 -13.42
C ALA A 140 11.29 2.01 -12.20
N HIS A 141 11.50 2.62 -11.03
CA HIS A 141 11.77 1.88 -9.79
C HIS A 141 10.54 1.08 -9.35
N LEU A 142 9.35 1.69 -9.39
CA LEU A 142 8.10 1.01 -9.04
C LEU A 142 7.80 -0.14 -10.02
N ASP A 143 8.03 0.06 -11.32
CA ASP A 143 7.86 -0.98 -12.34
C ASP A 143 8.81 -2.14 -12.11
N ARG A 144 10.06 -1.86 -11.80
CA ARG A 144 11.06 -2.88 -11.51
C ARG A 144 10.70 -3.69 -10.27
N GLU A 145 10.22 -3.04 -9.21
CA GLU A 145 9.76 -3.72 -8.00
C GLU A 145 8.55 -4.62 -8.25
N ILE A 146 7.55 -4.14 -9.01
CA ILE A 146 6.39 -4.94 -9.41
C ILE A 146 6.83 -6.17 -10.20
N GLY A 147 7.76 -6.00 -11.16
CA GLY A 147 8.29 -7.09 -11.97
C GLY A 147 9.09 -8.13 -11.18
N LEU A 148 9.84 -7.70 -10.15
CA LEU A 148 10.65 -8.57 -9.30
C LEU A 148 9.81 -9.28 -8.24
N LEU A 149 8.95 -8.55 -7.52
CA LEU A 149 8.16 -9.08 -6.40
C LEU A 149 6.91 -9.83 -6.88
N LYS A 150 6.37 -9.50 -8.05
CA LYS A 150 5.14 -10.07 -8.61
C LYS A 150 4.01 -10.11 -7.55
N PRO A 151 3.62 -8.96 -6.99
CA PRO A 151 2.64 -8.92 -5.91
C PRO A 151 1.28 -9.43 -6.39
N SER A 152 0.54 -10.10 -5.52
CA SER A 152 -0.87 -10.43 -5.76
C SER A 152 -1.79 -9.25 -5.45
N LEU A 153 -1.36 -8.38 -4.53
CA LEU A 153 -2.10 -7.21 -4.07
C LEU A 153 -1.19 -5.99 -3.95
N ILE A 154 -1.66 -4.84 -4.43
CA ILE A 154 -1.07 -3.54 -4.09
C ILE A 154 -2.12 -2.70 -3.33
N ILE A 155 -1.74 -2.18 -2.17
CA ILE A 155 -2.53 -1.24 -1.38
C ILE A 155 -2.10 0.18 -1.76
N ALA A 156 -2.93 0.90 -2.50
CA ALA A 156 -2.66 2.28 -2.90
C ALA A 156 -3.17 3.26 -1.83
N VAL A 157 -2.30 4.06 -1.25
CA VAL A 157 -2.64 4.99 -0.16
C VAL A 157 -2.64 6.44 -0.64
N GLY A 158 -3.83 7.02 -0.71
CA GLY A 158 -4.05 8.41 -1.14
C GLY A 158 -4.26 8.58 -2.64
N THR A 159 -4.67 9.79 -3.01
CA THR A 159 -5.12 10.12 -4.38
C THR A 159 -4.00 9.94 -5.42
N LEU A 160 -2.76 10.35 -5.12
CA LEU A 160 -1.67 10.24 -6.08
C LEU A 160 -1.34 8.78 -6.39
N ALA A 161 -1.24 7.93 -5.37
CA ALA A 161 -1.00 6.51 -5.56
C ALA A 161 -2.15 5.84 -6.34
N ALA A 162 -3.40 6.17 -6.03
CA ALA A 162 -4.56 5.70 -6.78
C ALA A 162 -4.50 6.12 -8.25
N LYS A 163 -4.19 7.39 -8.53
CA LYS A 163 -4.06 7.91 -9.90
C LYS A 163 -2.97 7.18 -10.68
N GLN A 164 -1.81 6.94 -10.06
CA GLN A 164 -0.66 6.30 -10.72
C GLN A 164 -0.84 4.79 -10.95
N LEU A 165 -1.65 4.11 -10.12
CA LEU A 165 -1.85 2.66 -10.20
C LEU A 165 -3.12 2.27 -10.94
N VAL A 166 -4.23 3.00 -10.74
CA VAL A 166 -5.53 2.63 -11.32
C VAL A 166 -6.11 3.68 -12.27
N GLY A 167 -5.43 4.81 -12.46
CA GLY A 167 -5.87 5.88 -13.37
C GLY A 167 -7.05 6.72 -12.87
N ILE A 168 -7.50 6.53 -11.62
CA ILE A 168 -8.65 7.22 -11.03
C ILE A 168 -8.17 8.28 -10.04
N SER A 169 -8.65 9.51 -10.19
CA SER A 169 -8.28 10.64 -9.32
C SER A 169 -9.25 10.88 -8.16
N GLU A 170 -10.49 10.40 -8.27
CA GLU A 170 -11.51 10.55 -7.24
C GLU A 170 -11.53 9.36 -6.26
N LEU A 171 -11.14 9.60 -5.01
CA LEU A 171 -11.09 8.55 -3.98
C LEU A 171 -12.43 7.84 -3.78
N LYS A 172 -13.55 8.57 -3.87
CA LYS A 172 -14.88 8.00 -3.67
C LYS A 172 -15.22 6.92 -4.70
N GLU A 173 -14.67 7.02 -5.90
CA GLU A 173 -14.86 6.04 -6.96
C GLU A 173 -13.96 4.81 -6.81
N SER A 174 -12.83 4.96 -6.12
CA SER A 174 -11.80 3.93 -6.01
C SER A 174 -11.86 3.14 -4.72
N VAL A 175 -12.17 3.81 -3.59
CA VAL A 175 -12.19 3.19 -2.26
C VAL A 175 -13.38 2.23 -2.12
N GLY A 176 -13.18 1.09 -1.46
CA GLY A 176 -14.20 0.06 -1.27
C GLY A 176 -14.38 -0.86 -2.48
N ARG A 177 -13.45 -0.85 -3.43
CA ARG A 177 -13.45 -1.67 -4.65
C ARG A 177 -12.10 -2.34 -4.86
N ILE A 178 -12.10 -3.40 -5.68
CA ILE A 178 -10.92 -4.04 -6.22
C ILE A 178 -10.76 -3.57 -7.66
N HIS A 179 -9.55 -3.16 -8.00
CA HIS A 179 -9.17 -2.82 -9.37
C HIS A 179 -8.16 -3.84 -9.88
N ARG A 180 -8.45 -4.47 -11.01
CA ARG A 180 -7.52 -5.41 -11.65
C ARG A 180 -6.60 -4.64 -12.58
N VAL A 181 -5.30 -4.70 -12.36
CA VAL A 181 -4.29 -3.91 -13.06
C VAL A 181 -3.23 -4.83 -13.66
N THR A 182 -2.82 -4.54 -14.90
CA THR A 182 -1.64 -5.15 -15.53
C THR A 182 -0.58 -4.07 -15.72
N ARG A 183 0.60 -4.26 -15.11
CA ARG A 183 1.72 -3.33 -15.19
C ARG A 183 3.04 -4.11 -15.07
N ALA A 184 4.08 -3.68 -15.76
CA ALA A 184 5.39 -4.34 -15.78
C ALA A 184 5.30 -5.85 -16.10
N GLY A 185 4.42 -6.24 -17.02
CA GLY A 185 4.20 -7.63 -17.42
C GLY A 185 3.55 -8.54 -16.36
N HIS A 186 2.97 -7.95 -15.29
CA HIS A 186 2.33 -8.68 -14.21
C HIS A 186 0.92 -8.14 -13.92
N THR A 187 -0.01 -9.04 -13.60
CA THR A 187 -1.40 -8.70 -13.26
C THR A 187 -1.64 -8.92 -11.77
N PHE A 188 -2.20 -7.92 -11.09
CA PHE A 188 -2.46 -7.90 -9.66
C PHE A 188 -3.73 -7.15 -9.31
N ASP A 189 -4.23 -7.35 -8.10
CA ASP A 189 -5.33 -6.57 -7.55
C ASP A 189 -4.80 -5.28 -6.91
N VAL A 190 -5.56 -4.19 -7.02
CA VAL A 190 -5.30 -2.94 -6.28
C VAL A 190 -6.50 -2.62 -5.42
N VAL A 191 -6.25 -2.32 -4.14
CA VAL A 191 -7.24 -1.77 -3.21
C VAL A 191 -6.76 -0.40 -2.75
N VAL A 192 -7.64 0.60 -2.87
CA VAL A 192 -7.32 1.99 -2.53
C VAL A 192 -7.76 2.30 -1.11
N LEU A 193 -6.88 2.97 -0.35
CA LEU A 193 -7.15 3.58 0.94
C LEU A 193 -7.03 5.11 0.85
N PRO A 194 -7.83 5.88 1.60
CA PRO A 194 -7.61 7.32 1.75
C PRO A 194 -6.28 7.58 2.45
N HIS A 195 -5.73 8.79 2.29
CA HIS A 195 -4.49 9.15 2.99
C HIS A 195 -4.73 9.25 4.50
N PRO A 196 -3.91 8.60 5.35
CA PRO A 196 -4.13 8.51 6.80
C PRO A 196 -3.67 9.75 7.58
N SER A 197 -3.24 10.83 6.92
CA SER A 197 -2.83 12.04 7.63
C SER A 197 -3.98 12.72 8.36
N GLY A 198 -3.68 13.43 9.46
CA GLY A 198 -4.64 14.25 10.19
C GLY A 198 -5.23 15.41 9.37
N ARG A 199 -4.58 15.81 8.28
CA ARG A 199 -5.08 16.83 7.32
C ARG A 199 -6.15 16.29 6.39
N SER A 200 -6.26 14.97 6.25
CA SER A 200 -7.30 14.34 5.43
C SER A 200 -8.63 14.33 6.18
N THR A 201 -9.58 15.11 5.70
CA THR A 201 -10.96 15.15 6.23
C THR A 201 -11.86 14.10 5.58
N TRP A 202 -11.34 13.31 4.65
CA TRP A 202 -12.11 12.37 3.84
C TRP A 202 -12.89 11.36 4.69
N THR A 203 -12.27 10.82 5.74
CA THR A 203 -12.89 9.84 6.66
C THR A 203 -13.85 10.46 7.68
N ASN A 204 -14.00 11.81 7.69
CA ASN A 204 -14.95 12.46 8.61
C ASN A 204 -16.40 12.22 8.20
N LYS A 205 -16.66 11.96 6.91
CA LYS A 205 -17.99 11.65 6.39
C LYS A 205 -18.33 10.18 6.67
N PRO A 206 -19.50 9.86 7.25
CA PRO A 206 -19.90 8.49 7.59
C PRO A 206 -19.89 7.54 6.38
N GLU A 207 -20.36 8.00 5.22
CA GLU A 207 -20.36 7.22 3.98
C GLU A 207 -18.95 6.83 3.52
N ASN A 208 -17.98 7.73 3.69
CA ASN A 208 -16.59 7.48 3.33
C ASN A 208 -15.92 6.52 4.32
N ARG A 209 -16.31 6.57 5.59
CA ARG A 209 -15.84 5.61 6.61
C ARG A 209 -16.27 4.20 6.27
N LYS A 210 -17.51 3.99 5.83
CA LYS A 210 -18.00 2.70 5.34
C LYS A 210 -17.20 2.19 4.13
N LEU A 211 -16.79 3.09 3.23
CA LEU A 211 -15.92 2.71 2.10
C LEU A 211 -14.52 2.30 2.56
N LEU A 212 -13.94 3.00 3.55
CA LEU A 212 -12.67 2.60 4.16
C LEU A 212 -12.77 1.20 4.79
N GLU A 213 -13.79 0.95 5.61
CA GLU A 213 -14.04 -0.35 6.24
C GLU A 213 -14.16 -1.47 5.18
N LYS A 214 -14.86 -1.19 4.08
CA LYS A 214 -14.97 -2.12 2.96
C LYS A 214 -13.61 -2.38 2.30
N SER A 215 -12.77 -1.35 2.09
CA SER A 215 -11.40 -1.54 1.58
C SER A 215 -10.57 -2.41 2.52
N LEU A 216 -10.63 -2.17 3.83
CA LEU A 216 -9.90 -2.95 4.82
C LEU A 216 -10.36 -4.42 4.83
N ALA A 217 -11.65 -4.69 4.73
CA ALA A 217 -12.18 -6.05 4.58
C ALA A 217 -11.69 -6.74 3.29
N LEU A 218 -11.62 -6.00 2.17
CA LEU A 218 -11.08 -6.51 0.91
C LEU A 218 -9.59 -6.82 0.98
N ILE A 219 -8.82 -6.01 1.71
CA ILE A 219 -7.40 -6.25 2.00
C ILE A 219 -7.27 -7.51 2.87
N GLY A 220 -8.02 -7.61 3.98
CA GLY A 220 -7.97 -8.76 4.88
C GLY A 220 -8.26 -10.10 4.19
N ALA A 221 -9.20 -10.11 3.23
CA ALA A 221 -9.49 -11.30 2.44
C ALA A 221 -8.36 -11.70 1.46
N ARG A 222 -7.34 -10.84 1.25
CA ARG A 222 -6.23 -11.02 0.29
C ARG A 222 -4.85 -11.04 0.91
N ILE A 223 -4.65 -10.41 2.04
CA ILE A 223 -3.46 -10.61 2.85
C ILE A 223 -3.56 -12.03 3.42
N VAL A 224 -3.09 -12.99 2.63
CA VAL A 224 -2.92 -14.35 3.13
C VAL A 224 -1.67 -14.34 4.00
N ILE A 225 -1.88 -14.60 5.25
CA ILE A 225 -0.84 -14.74 6.27
C ILE A 225 -0.23 -16.14 6.19
#